data_ac4cb7eb15be48a39747c25733d821f7
#
_entry.id   ac4cb7eb15be48a39747c25733d821f7
#
_cell.length_a   1.000
_cell.length_b   1.000
_cell.length_c   1.000
_cell.angle_alpha   90.00
_cell.angle_beta   90.00
_cell.angle_gamma   90.00
#
_symmetry.space_group_name_H-M   'P 1'
#
loop_
_entity.id
_entity.type
_entity.pdbx_description
1 polymer ?
#
loop_
_entity_poly.entity_id
_entity_poly.type
_entity_poly.pdbx_seq_one_letter_code
_entity_poly.pdbx_strand_id
1 'polypeptide(L)'
;MKLAGLHPDEQRRLQSLRSSGLLNSGKEERFDRLTRLARSLYNLPVASISLVGEDLLHIKSCAGLDVDTVPRDISFCAHTILQTDPLIVNDMQQDERFHDNPLVIEAPFIRFYAGYPV
;
A
#
# COMPACT_ATOMS: atom_id res chain seq x y z
N MET A 1 2.22 7.22 16.14
CA MET A 1 1.81 7.02 14.73
C MET A 1 1.10 8.25 14.22
N LYS A 2 1.47 8.70 13.04
CA LYS A 2 0.76 9.81 12.38
C LYS A 2 -0.20 9.26 11.34
N LEU A 3 -1.45 9.72 11.38
CA LEU A 3 -2.41 9.39 10.34
C LEU A 3 -2.11 10.23 9.09
N ALA A 4 -2.24 9.62 7.93
CA ALA A 4 -2.19 10.36 6.68
C ALA A 4 -3.43 11.23 6.55
N GLY A 5 -3.27 12.48 6.14
CA GLY A 5 -4.40 13.31 5.77
C GLY A 5 -5.08 12.79 4.50
N LEU A 6 -6.20 13.40 4.15
CA LEU A 6 -6.86 13.08 2.88
C LEU A 6 -6.12 13.74 1.72
N HIS A 7 -6.18 13.09 0.57
CA HIS A 7 -5.64 13.66 -0.67
C HIS A 7 -6.37 14.98 -1.02
N PRO A 8 -5.68 16.01 -1.55
CA PRO A 8 -6.35 17.26 -1.94
C PRO A 8 -7.53 17.05 -2.89
N ASP A 9 -7.46 16.04 -3.77
CA ASP A 9 -8.52 15.70 -4.73
C ASP A 9 -9.20 14.37 -4.33
N GLU A 10 -9.43 14.15 -3.05
CA GLU A 10 -9.93 12.86 -2.53
C GLU A 10 -11.20 12.38 -3.24
N GLN A 11 -12.19 13.26 -3.45
CA GLN A 11 -13.45 12.85 -4.07
C GLN A 11 -13.25 12.43 -5.52
N ARG A 12 -12.45 13.16 -6.28
CA ARG A 12 -12.12 12.80 -7.67
C ARG A 12 -11.36 11.49 -7.73
N ARG A 13 -10.39 11.32 -6.82
CA ARG A 13 -9.60 10.10 -6.71
C ARG A 13 -10.49 8.89 -6.45
N LEU A 14 -11.40 8.98 -5.47
CA LEU A 14 -12.34 7.90 -5.15
C LEU A 14 -13.28 7.61 -6.31
N GLN A 15 -13.77 8.64 -7.00
CA GLN A 15 -14.63 8.46 -8.16
C GLN A 15 -13.90 7.71 -9.28
N SER A 16 -12.67 8.09 -9.58
CA SER A 16 -11.84 7.41 -10.58
C SER A 16 -11.60 5.95 -10.21
N LEU A 17 -11.31 5.70 -8.94
CA LEU A 17 -11.10 4.35 -8.44
C LEU A 17 -12.37 3.49 -8.59
N ARG A 18 -13.54 4.01 -8.22
CA ARG A 18 -14.81 3.32 -8.38
C ARG A 18 -15.13 3.05 -9.85
N SER A 19 -14.86 4.03 -10.72
CA SER A 19 -15.13 3.91 -12.17
C SER A 19 -14.20 2.90 -12.85
N SER A 20 -13.04 2.62 -12.28
CA SER A 20 -12.07 1.69 -12.85
C SER A 20 -12.57 0.24 -12.84
N GLY A 21 -13.49 -0.09 -11.93
CA GLY A 21 -13.96 -1.46 -11.73
C GLY A 21 -12.97 -2.36 -10.98
N LEU A 22 -11.79 -1.87 -10.64
CA LEU A 22 -10.73 -2.69 -10.05
C LEU A 22 -11.05 -3.16 -8.63
N LEU A 23 -11.85 -2.39 -7.87
CA LEU A 23 -12.22 -2.79 -6.50
C LEU A 23 -13.04 -4.07 -6.46
N ASN A 24 -13.79 -4.37 -7.51
CA ASN A 24 -14.73 -5.49 -7.56
C ASN A 24 -14.33 -6.59 -8.54
N SER A 25 -13.17 -6.47 -9.20
CA SER A 25 -12.77 -7.44 -10.24
C SER A 25 -12.05 -8.67 -9.69
N GLY A 26 -11.78 -8.73 -8.38
CA GLY A 26 -11.09 -9.87 -7.77
C GLY A 26 -9.61 -9.91 -8.12
N LYS A 27 -9.00 -11.06 -7.86
CA LYS A 27 -7.58 -11.26 -8.19
C LYS A 27 -7.42 -11.48 -9.69
N GLU A 28 -6.34 -10.93 -10.26
CA GLU A 28 -6.09 -11.00 -11.70
C GLU A 28 -4.63 -11.36 -11.95
N GLU A 29 -4.40 -12.33 -12.83
CA GLU A 29 -3.05 -12.81 -13.15
C GLU A 29 -2.16 -11.69 -13.71
N ARG A 30 -2.72 -10.74 -14.45
CA ARG A 30 -1.93 -9.63 -15.00
C ARG A 30 -1.25 -8.79 -13.91
N PHE A 31 -1.89 -8.67 -12.73
CA PHE A 31 -1.30 -7.98 -11.58
C PHE A 31 -0.42 -8.91 -10.74
N ASP A 32 -0.84 -10.16 -10.56
CA ASP A 32 -0.08 -11.15 -9.79
C ASP A 32 1.28 -11.43 -10.43
N ARG A 33 1.34 -11.41 -11.75
CA ARG A 33 2.60 -11.55 -12.49
C ARG A 33 3.56 -10.40 -12.17
N LEU A 34 3.03 -9.17 -12.08
CA LEU A 34 3.85 -7.99 -11.76
C LEU A 34 4.38 -8.04 -10.33
N THR A 35 3.57 -8.45 -9.36
CA THR A 35 4.03 -8.54 -7.97
C THR A 35 5.06 -9.66 -7.79
N ARG A 36 4.88 -10.79 -8.45
CA ARG A 36 5.88 -11.87 -8.44
C ARG A 36 7.21 -11.40 -9.03
N LEU A 37 7.14 -10.68 -10.16
CA LEU A 37 8.33 -10.15 -10.84
C LEU A 37 9.07 -9.14 -9.95
N ALA A 38 8.34 -8.20 -9.35
CA ALA A 38 8.93 -7.19 -8.48
C ALA A 38 9.61 -7.83 -7.27
N ARG A 39 8.95 -8.80 -6.65
CA ARG A 39 9.51 -9.53 -5.51
C ARG A 39 10.82 -10.23 -5.88
N SER A 40 10.84 -10.85 -7.05
CA SER A 40 12.01 -11.59 -7.53
C SER A 40 13.16 -10.66 -7.92
N LEU A 41 12.87 -9.60 -8.70
CA LEU A 41 13.88 -8.67 -9.19
C LEU A 41 14.61 -7.94 -8.06
N TYR A 42 13.88 -7.54 -7.02
CA TYR A 42 14.44 -6.77 -5.93
C TYR A 42 14.78 -7.64 -4.71
N ASN A 43 14.55 -8.94 -4.80
CA ASN A 43 14.81 -9.90 -3.72
C ASN A 43 14.13 -9.46 -2.42
N LEU A 44 12.86 -9.09 -2.52
CA LEU A 44 12.07 -8.63 -1.37
C LEU A 44 11.19 -9.75 -0.83
N PRO A 45 10.87 -9.73 0.47
CA PRO A 45 9.94 -10.71 1.04
C PRO A 45 8.50 -10.49 0.56
N VAL A 46 8.11 -9.24 0.26
CA VAL A 46 6.74 -8.87 -0.11
C VAL A 46 6.75 -7.83 -1.20
N ALA A 47 5.88 -7.99 -2.19
CA ALA A 47 5.55 -6.95 -3.16
C ALA A 47 4.04 -6.93 -3.38
N SER A 48 3.44 -5.76 -3.49
CA SER A 48 1.99 -5.63 -3.63
C SER A 48 1.58 -4.50 -4.56
N ILE A 49 0.38 -4.65 -5.12
CA ILE A 49 -0.35 -3.58 -5.80
C ILE A 49 -1.60 -3.32 -4.98
N SER A 50 -1.77 -2.08 -4.55
CA SER A 50 -2.82 -1.72 -3.60
C SER A 50 -3.65 -0.55 -4.10
N LEU A 51 -4.92 -0.54 -3.70
CA LEU A 51 -5.87 0.51 -4.04
C LEU A 51 -6.35 1.14 -2.73
N VAL A 52 -6.13 2.44 -2.58
CA VAL A 52 -6.52 3.15 -1.35
C VAL A 52 -7.98 3.58 -1.49
N GLY A 53 -8.88 2.83 -0.87
CA GLY A 53 -10.30 3.15 -0.80
C GLY A 53 -10.60 4.23 0.24
N GLU A 54 -11.88 4.42 0.54
CA GLU A 54 -12.28 5.44 1.51
C GLU A 54 -11.84 5.09 2.94
N ASP A 55 -12.08 3.84 3.36
CA ASP A 55 -11.78 3.37 4.72
C ASP A 55 -10.77 2.22 4.76
N LEU A 56 -10.58 1.54 3.65
CA LEU A 56 -9.73 0.36 3.54
C LEU A 56 -8.71 0.52 2.43
N LEU A 57 -7.51 0.00 2.69
CA LEU A 57 -6.56 -0.32 1.65
C LEU A 57 -6.95 -1.69 1.09
N HIS A 58 -7.23 -1.75 -0.20
CA HIS A 58 -7.54 -3.01 -0.90
C HIS A 58 -6.28 -3.54 -1.56
N ILE A 59 -5.86 -4.74 -1.20
CA ILE A 59 -4.68 -5.36 -1.77
C ILE A 59 -5.10 -6.09 -3.04
N LYS A 60 -4.89 -5.46 -4.19
CA LYS A 60 -5.26 -6.01 -5.49
C LYS A 60 -4.42 -7.22 -5.85
N SER A 61 -3.15 -7.18 -5.51
CA SER A 61 -2.22 -8.28 -5.73
C SER A 61 -1.12 -8.23 -4.68
N CYS A 62 -0.72 -9.38 -4.16
CA CYS A 62 0.35 -9.47 -3.17
C CYS A 62 1.13 -10.76 -3.34
N ALA A 63 2.43 -10.64 -3.48
CA ALA A 63 3.37 -11.76 -3.44
C ALA A 63 4.10 -11.73 -2.10
N GLY A 64 4.05 -12.82 -1.35
CA GLY A 64 4.76 -12.95 -0.07
C GLY A 64 3.90 -12.87 1.18
N LEU A 65 2.70 -12.32 1.09
CA LEU A 65 1.72 -12.30 2.17
C LEU A 65 0.34 -12.65 1.62
N ASP A 66 -0.48 -13.26 2.47
CA ASP A 66 -1.87 -13.54 2.16
C ASP A 66 -2.74 -12.53 2.92
N VAL A 67 -3.03 -11.40 2.28
CA VAL A 67 -3.81 -10.33 2.86
C VAL A 67 -4.66 -9.67 1.77
N ASP A 68 -5.92 -9.39 2.09
CA ASP A 68 -6.87 -8.79 1.14
C ASP A 68 -7.12 -7.31 1.43
N THR A 69 -7.24 -6.95 2.68
CA THR A 69 -7.52 -5.56 3.09
C THR A 69 -6.73 -5.19 4.34
N VAL A 70 -6.46 -3.89 4.46
CA VAL A 70 -5.83 -3.30 5.64
C VAL A 70 -6.61 -2.02 5.94
N PRO A 71 -6.91 -1.70 7.21
CA PRO A 71 -7.51 -0.41 7.54
C PRO A 71 -6.65 0.74 6.98
N ARG A 72 -7.30 1.70 6.35
CA ARG A 72 -6.58 2.84 5.76
C ARG A 72 -5.73 3.58 6.77
N ASP A 73 -6.22 3.72 8.00
CA ASP A 73 -5.54 4.48 9.06
C ASP A 73 -4.15 3.93 9.39
N ILE A 74 -3.92 2.64 9.23
CA ILE A 74 -2.62 2.02 9.51
C ILE A 74 -1.85 1.70 8.24
N SER A 75 -2.39 2.00 7.05
CA SER A 75 -1.72 1.69 5.78
C SER A 75 -0.61 2.70 5.48
N PHE A 76 0.51 2.20 4.98
CA PHE A 76 1.59 3.06 4.51
C PHE A 76 1.21 3.75 3.20
N CYS A 77 0.41 3.08 2.38
CA CYS A 77 -0.02 3.60 1.08
C CYS A 77 -0.86 4.87 1.19
N ALA A 78 -1.56 5.06 2.32
CA ALA A 78 -2.30 6.28 2.56
C ALA A 78 -1.40 7.52 2.59
N HIS A 79 -0.15 7.35 3.03
CA HIS A 79 0.86 8.41 2.95
C HIS A 79 1.45 8.53 1.55
N THR A 80 1.67 7.39 0.89
CA THR A 80 2.28 7.35 -0.45
C THR A 80 1.47 8.14 -1.46
N ILE A 81 0.15 8.01 -1.46
CA ILE A 81 -0.71 8.69 -2.44
C ILE A 81 -0.77 10.21 -2.28
N LEU A 82 -0.24 10.75 -1.18
CA LEU A 82 -0.21 12.21 -0.96
C LEU A 82 0.93 12.90 -1.73
N GLN A 83 1.83 12.15 -2.33
CA GLN A 83 2.96 12.71 -3.07
C GLN A 83 3.04 12.08 -4.46
N THR A 84 3.80 12.71 -5.35
CA THR A 84 3.99 12.22 -6.72
C THR A 84 5.24 11.37 -6.87
N ASP A 85 6.22 11.54 -5.97
CA ASP A 85 7.46 10.78 -5.97
C ASP A 85 7.31 9.51 -5.14
N PRO A 86 8.17 8.51 -5.33
CA PRO A 86 8.17 7.33 -4.47
C PRO A 86 8.37 7.69 -3.00
N LEU A 87 7.64 7.03 -2.13
CA LEU A 87 7.88 7.10 -0.69
C LEU A 87 8.79 5.94 -0.29
N ILE A 88 10.01 6.27 0.16
CA ILE A 88 10.99 5.28 0.54
C ILE A 88 11.36 5.49 2.01
N VAL A 89 11.19 4.44 2.81
CA VAL A 89 11.54 4.45 4.23
C VAL A 89 12.50 3.29 4.48
N ASN A 90 13.76 3.62 4.72
CA ASN A 90 14.81 2.61 4.90
C ASN A 90 14.69 1.84 6.21
N ASP A 91 14.22 2.51 7.26
CA ASP A 91 13.96 1.88 8.56
C ASP A 91 12.68 2.45 9.15
N MET A 92 11.62 1.66 9.12
CA MET A 92 10.30 2.06 9.62
C MET A 92 10.34 2.38 11.12
N GLN A 93 11.23 1.75 11.87
CA GLN A 93 11.34 1.99 13.31
C GLN A 93 11.90 3.38 13.62
N GLN A 94 12.56 4.02 12.68
CA GLN A 94 13.16 5.36 12.83
C GLN A 94 12.30 6.46 12.20
N ASP A 95 11.18 6.11 11.57
CA ASP A 95 10.33 7.08 10.90
C ASP A 95 9.26 7.59 11.86
N GLU A 96 9.14 8.91 11.98
CA GLU A 96 8.17 9.55 12.89
C GLU A 96 6.73 9.15 12.58
N ARG A 97 6.41 8.86 11.33
CA ARG A 97 5.05 8.51 10.90
C ARG A 97 4.70 7.07 11.24
N PHE A 98 5.69 6.17 11.28
CA PHE A 98 5.45 4.73 11.25
C PHE A 98 6.03 3.94 12.42
N HIS A 99 6.91 4.51 13.25
CA HIS A 99 7.66 3.73 14.25
C HIS A 99 6.77 2.94 15.22
N ASP A 100 5.60 3.44 15.53
CA ASP A 100 4.63 2.80 16.42
C ASP A 100 3.39 2.26 15.69
N ASN A 101 3.47 2.15 14.36
CA ASN A 101 2.40 1.58 13.56
C ASN A 101 2.26 0.08 13.85
N PRO A 102 1.03 -0.45 14.00
CA PRO A 102 0.82 -1.88 14.28
C PRO A 102 1.55 -2.82 13.32
N LEU A 103 1.68 -2.45 12.04
CA LEU A 103 2.38 -3.28 11.05
C LEU A 103 3.90 -3.27 11.25
N VAL A 104 4.42 -2.37 12.07
CA VAL A 104 5.84 -2.26 12.40
C VAL A 104 6.15 -2.92 13.73
N ILE A 105 5.35 -2.67 14.77
CA ILE A 105 5.60 -3.19 16.11
C ILE A 105 5.07 -4.60 16.33
N GLU A 106 4.12 -5.03 15.51
CA GLU A 106 3.54 -6.38 15.55
C GLU A 106 3.79 -7.07 14.21
N ALA A 107 3.42 -8.36 14.11
CA ALA A 107 3.53 -9.07 12.84
C ALA A 107 2.79 -8.31 11.73
N PRO A 108 3.38 -8.15 10.54
CA PRO A 108 4.59 -8.79 10.01
C PRO A 108 5.92 -8.09 10.33
N PHE A 109 5.98 -7.13 11.26
CA PHE A 109 7.20 -6.44 11.68
C PHE A 109 7.94 -5.77 10.53
N ILE A 110 7.23 -4.99 9.73
CA ILE A 110 7.80 -4.34 8.54
C ILE A 110 8.90 -3.36 8.95
N ARG A 111 10.05 -3.43 8.28
CA ARG A 111 11.22 -2.59 8.57
C ARG A 111 11.56 -1.65 7.43
N PHE A 112 11.33 -2.07 6.19
CA PHE A 112 11.58 -1.28 4.99
C PHE A 112 10.28 -1.13 4.20
N TYR A 113 10.10 0.05 3.61
CA TYR A 113 8.96 0.29 2.73
C TYR A 113 9.39 1.13 1.54
N ALA A 114 8.93 0.76 0.36
CA ALA A 114 9.05 1.58 -0.83
C ALA A 114 7.71 1.51 -1.57
N GLY A 115 7.06 2.65 -1.76
CA GLY A 115 5.79 2.74 -2.45
C GLY A 115 5.84 3.76 -3.58
N TYR A 116 5.31 3.41 -4.74
CA TYR A 116 5.24 4.28 -5.90
C TYR A 116 3.77 4.60 -6.19
N PRO A 117 3.37 5.88 -6.13
CA PRO A 117 1.99 6.27 -6.50
C PRO A 117 1.86 6.22 -8.02
N VAL A 118 0.75 5.68 -8.46
CA VAL A 118 0.46 5.53 -9.90
C VAL A 118 -0.70 6.44 -10.29
#